data_4c6d53fe007fee75742fd081119e16d3
#
_entry.id   4c6d53fe007fee75742fd081119e16d3
#
_cell.length_a   1.000
_cell.length_b   1.000
_cell.length_c   1.000
_cell.angle_alpha   90.00
_cell.angle_beta   90.00
_cell.angle_gamma   90.00
#
_symmetry.space_group_name_H-M   'P 1'
#
loop_
_entity.id
_entity.type
_entity.pdbx_description
1 polymer ?
#
loop_
_entity_poly.entity_id
_entity_poly.type
_entity_poly.pdbx_seq_one_letter_code
_entity_poly.pdbx_strand_id
1 'polypeptide(L)'
;MARRAVVLAVALSGVLAGGCAPGDGREMSGANPSDTAGVLVRADSGGSGSVTTADADDGQVATATREGAPKVYSNRMSGQIGELADYDLSYPQVSESPADHAVNGALEAVVAKAYSTFRAAVLEEEDAGAGASTLRGTGKVLLVDDRLLSVVFDFTTEWNDAATAQQETSTLLVDLSTGREIAVADLFVADGPWLDKLATAARANLEAQLGADTLFTEGLAADASNFRHLAVAATGVVLRFDQYQVAPGVAGTPWVDLPWSSVAGLVDPSGPIAHLVP
;
A
#
# COMPACT_ATOMS: atom_id res chain seq x y z
N MET A 1 -5.99 -22.70 -33.25
CA MET A 1 -5.81 -23.02 -31.84
C MET A 1 -6.17 -21.73 -31.07
N ALA A 2 -7.24 -21.79 -30.31
CA ALA A 2 -7.78 -20.56 -29.64
C ALA A 2 -7.01 -20.31 -28.35
N ARG A 3 -6.31 -19.18 -28.27
CA ARG A 3 -5.64 -18.71 -27.06
C ARG A 3 -6.69 -18.26 -26.07
N ARG A 4 -6.78 -18.93 -24.93
CA ARG A 4 -7.56 -18.45 -23.79
C ARG A 4 -6.69 -17.51 -22.98
N ALA A 5 -6.99 -16.21 -23.04
CA ALA A 5 -6.46 -15.27 -22.07
C ALA A 5 -7.06 -15.60 -20.70
N VAL A 6 -6.22 -16.05 -19.78
CA VAL A 6 -6.61 -16.16 -18.36
C VAL A 6 -6.49 -14.77 -17.75
N VAL A 7 -7.58 -14.02 -17.79
CA VAL A 7 -7.74 -12.83 -16.96
C VAL A 7 -8.08 -13.36 -15.58
N LEU A 8 -7.18 -13.19 -14.62
CA LEU A 8 -7.47 -13.43 -13.21
C LEU A 8 -8.49 -12.36 -12.79
N ALA A 9 -9.77 -12.64 -13.01
CA ALA A 9 -10.85 -11.78 -12.58
C ALA A 9 -11.03 -11.95 -11.08
N VAL A 10 -10.58 -10.99 -10.32
CA VAL A 10 -11.21 -10.67 -9.05
C VAL A 10 -12.65 -10.32 -9.39
N ALA A 11 -13.59 -11.14 -8.95
CA ALA A 11 -15.00 -11.01 -9.26
C ALA A 11 -15.53 -9.65 -8.78
N LEU A 12 -15.67 -8.71 -9.71
CA LEU A 12 -16.61 -7.61 -9.59
C LEU A 12 -17.80 -7.95 -10.48
N SER A 13 -18.92 -8.33 -9.86
CA SER A 13 -20.22 -8.41 -10.51
C SER A 13 -20.75 -7.01 -10.72
N GLY A 14 -20.96 -6.60 -11.98
CA GLY A 14 -21.57 -5.30 -12.28
C GLY A 14 -21.73 -5.06 -13.78
N VAL A 15 -22.89 -5.24 -14.22
CA VAL A 15 -23.67 -5.13 -15.45
C VAL A 15 -23.23 -4.08 -16.47
N LEU A 16 -23.29 -4.49 -17.75
CA LEU A 16 -23.11 -3.83 -19.04
C LEU A 16 -24.10 -2.68 -19.34
N ALA A 17 -23.61 -1.68 -20.07
CA ALA A 17 -24.22 -1.17 -21.30
C ALA A 17 -23.32 -0.12 -21.97
N GLY A 18 -22.80 -0.37 -23.12
CA GLY A 18 -23.11 0.06 -24.46
C GLY A 18 -22.72 1.47 -24.84
N GLY A 19 -21.85 1.61 -25.90
CA GLY A 19 -21.77 2.83 -26.68
C GLY A 19 -20.41 3.04 -27.37
N CYS A 20 -20.27 2.57 -28.62
CA CYS A 20 -19.18 2.95 -29.52
C CYS A 20 -19.44 4.32 -30.15
N ALA A 21 -18.41 5.16 -30.23
CA ALA A 21 -18.21 6.08 -31.36
C ALA A 21 -16.72 6.49 -31.47
N PRO A 22 -16.15 6.55 -32.69
CA PRO A 22 -14.75 6.87 -32.92
C PRO A 22 -14.54 8.38 -33.13
N GLY A 23 -13.40 8.92 -32.72
CA GLY A 23 -13.04 10.31 -32.96
C GLY A 23 -11.59 10.61 -32.63
N ASP A 24 -10.83 10.73 -33.71
CA ASP A 24 -9.66 11.54 -33.99
C ASP A 24 -8.51 11.68 -32.97
N GLY A 25 -7.34 11.29 -33.53
CA GLY A 25 -6.02 11.50 -32.96
C GLY A 25 -5.63 12.94 -32.74
N ARG A 26 -5.01 13.18 -31.61
CA ARG A 26 -4.03 14.24 -31.40
C ARG A 26 -2.92 13.71 -30.52
N GLU A 27 -1.73 13.65 -31.11
CA GLU A 27 -0.46 13.52 -30.41
C GLU A 27 -0.36 14.64 -29.36
N MET A 28 -0.20 14.26 -28.11
CA MET A 28 0.29 15.15 -27.07
C MET A 28 1.57 14.57 -26.49
N SER A 29 2.62 15.31 -26.80
CA SER A 29 4.00 15.21 -26.35
C SER A 29 4.09 14.99 -24.84
N GLY A 30 4.98 14.07 -24.46
CA GLY A 30 5.22 13.67 -23.07
C GLY A 30 5.59 14.83 -22.15
N ALA A 31 4.94 14.86 -21.02
CA ALA A 31 5.43 15.51 -19.82
C ALA A 31 5.55 14.43 -18.74
N ASN A 32 6.77 14.20 -18.34
CA ASN A 32 7.14 13.31 -17.24
C ASN A 32 6.74 13.99 -15.92
N PRO A 33 5.86 13.42 -15.08
CA PRO A 33 5.56 14.00 -13.78
C PRO A 33 6.52 13.46 -12.71
N SER A 34 7.76 13.90 -12.79
CA SER A 34 8.74 13.68 -11.73
C SER A 34 9.21 15.03 -11.23
N ASP A 35 8.35 15.80 -10.61
CA ASP A 35 8.74 16.94 -9.77
C ASP A 35 7.49 17.52 -9.09
N THR A 36 7.09 16.89 -7.98
CA THR A 36 6.27 17.58 -7.00
C THR A 36 6.91 17.35 -5.64
N ALA A 37 7.78 18.26 -5.28
CA ALA A 37 8.36 18.36 -3.95
C ALA A 37 7.24 18.60 -2.93
N GLY A 38 6.94 17.60 -2.11
CA GLY A 38 6.08 17.75 -0.95
C GLY A 38 6.71 18.72 0.04
N VAL A 39 6.01 19.80 0.36
CA VAL A 39 6.39 20.78 1.36
C VAL A 39 6.35 20.12 2.74
N LEU A 40 7.52 19.88 3.32
CA LEU A 40 7.70 19.48 4.70
C LEU A 40 7.43 20.69 5.62
N VAL A 41 6.29 20.69 6.29
CA VAL A 41 6.05 21.59 7.41
C VAL A 41 6.77 21.03 8.63
N ARG A 42 7.85 21.68 9.06
CA ARG A 42 8.49 21.43 10.35
C ARG A 42 7.56 21.85 11.47
N ALA A 43 7.09 20.91 12.28
CA ALA A 43 6.57 21.19 13.60
C ALA A 43 7.71 20.97 14.61
N ASP A 44 8.20 22.05 15.17
CA ASP A 44 9.16 22.05 16.28
C ASP A 44 8.36 21.91 17.58
N SER A 45 8.48 20.78 18.25
CA SER A 45 8.11 20.67 19.67
C SER A 45 8.95 19.57 20.32
N GLY A 46 9.76 19.98 21.27
CA GLY A 46 10.82 19.27 21.94
C GLY A 46 10.43 17.87 22.47
N GLY A 47 11.05 16.90 21.88
CA GLY A 47 11.20 15.55 22.38
C GLY A 47 12.43 14.98 21.71
N SER A 48 13.43 14.59 22.48
CA SER A 48 14.70 14.05 22.02
C SER A 48 14.45 12.69 21.36
N GLY A 49 14.14 12.70 20.06
CA GLY A 49 14.07 11.51 19.22
C GLY A 49 15.09 11.66 18.10
N SER A 50 15.99 10.71 17.98
CA SER A 50 16.98 10.68 16.91
C SER A 50 16.30 10.43 15.58
N VAL A 51 16.21 11.46 14.74
CA VAL A 51 15.77 11.33 13.35
C VAL A 51 16.99 10.99 12.51
N THR A 52 17.09 9.76 12.05
CA THR A 52 18.09 9.40 11.04
C THR A 52 17.49 9.77 9.68
N THR A 53 17.95 10.87 9.10
CA THR A 53 17.65 11.20 7.69
C THR A 53 18.52 10.34 6.81
N ALA A 54 17.92 9.37 6.12
CA ALA A 54 18.56 8.74 4.97
C ALA A 54 18.31 9.63 3.74
N ASP A 55 19.30 9.68 2.85
CA ASP A 55 19.33 10.56 1.69
C ASP A 55 18.07 10.47 0.83
N ALA A 56 17.58 11.65 0.45
CA ALA A 56 16.40 11.85 -0.36
C ALA A 56 16.72 11.54 -1.83
N ASP A 57 16.52 10.29 -2.24
CA ASP A 57 16.31 9.94 -3.64
C ASP A 57 15.42 8.69 -3.66
N ASP A 58 14.12 8.87 -3.76
CA ASP A 58 13.07 7.88 -4.01
C ASP A 58 11.78 8.06 -3.18
N GLY A 59 11.29 9.25 -2.93
CA GLY A 59 9.96 9.47 -2.34
C GLY A 59 9.75 8.76 -0.98
N GLN A 60 10.80 8.60 -0.16
CA GLN A 60 10.75 7.89 1.11
C GLN A 60 10.07 8.75 2.18
N VAL A 61 8.91 8.32 2.63
CA VAL A 61 8.37 8.77 3.93
C VAL A 61 9.39 8.38 4.99
N ALA A 62 9.90 9.36 5.74
CA ALA A 62 10.88 9.12 6.80
C ALA A 62 10.30 8.17 7.86
N THR A 63 10.96 7.06 8.12
CA THR A 63 10.59 6.15 9.22
C THR A 63 10.75 6.87 10.54
N ALA A 64 9.66 7.06 11.28
CA ALA A 64 9.72 7.60 12.64
C ALA A 64 10.05 6.46 13.61
N THR A 65 11.24 6.51 14.20
CA THR A 65 11.66 5.59 15.27
C THR A 65 11.64 6.33 16.60
N ARG A 66 10.97 5.77 17.62
CA ARG A 66 10.92 6.33 18.98
C ARG A 66 11.84 5.57 19.92
N GLU A 67 12.18 6.20 21.05
CA GLU A 67 12.98 5.58 22.10
C GLU A 67 12.28 4.31 22.63
N GLY A 68 13.03 3.21 22.78
CA GLY A 68 12.48 1.91 23.18
C GLY A 68 11.91 1.07 22.02
N ALA A 69 11.89 1.59 20.81
CA ALA A 69 11.45 0.82 19.64
C ALA A 69 12.44 -0.31 19.30
N PRO A 70 11.95 -1.45 18.75
CA PRO A 70 12.80 -2.52 18.28
C PRO A 70 13.69 -2.05 17.13
N LYS A 71 14.79 -2.75 16.92
CA LYS A 71 15.64 -2.52 15.74
C LYS A 71 14.96 -3.09 14.52
N VAL A 72 14.98 -2.32 13.43
CA VAL A 72 14.47 -2.72 12.12
C VAL A 72 15.64 -2.95 11.17
N TYR A 73 15.60 -4.03 10.45
CA TYR A 73 16.56 -4.36 9.39
C TYR A 73 15.82 -4.87 8.15
N SER A 74 16.46 -4.75 6.99
CA SER A 74 15.89 -5.24 5.74
C SER A 74 16.25 -6.71 5.55
N ASN A 75 15.26 -7.53 5.18
CA ASN A 75 15.44 -8.86 4.67
C ASN A 75 15.08 -8.91 3.18
N ARG A 76 15.54 -9.92 2.46
CA ARG A 76 15.31 -10.07 1.03
C ARG A 76 15.03 -11.52 0.66
N MET A 77 14.00 -11.72 -0.15
CA MET A 77 13.68 -12.98 -0.78
C MET A 77 13.77 -12.80 -2.30
N SER A 78 14.71 -13.46 -2.96
CA SER A 78 14.92 -13.33 -4.39
C SER A 78 15.32 -14.66 -5.01
N GLY A 79 15.01 -14.84 -6.29
CA GLY A 79 15.33 -16.06 -7.03
C GLY A 79 14.62 -16.14 -8.36
N GLN A 80 14.57 -17.37 -8.90
CA GLN A 80 13.99 -17.69 -10.20
C GLN A 80 12.96 -18.82 -10.07
N ILE A 81 11.95 -18.81 -10.93
CA ILE A 81 10.99 -19.90 -11.13
C ILE A 81 11.29 -20.55 -12.48
N GLY A 82 12.24 -21.48 -12.48
CA GLY A 82 12.79 -22.04 -13.72
C GLY A 82 13.37 -20.95 -14.62
N GLU A 83 13.05 -21.03 -15.92
CA GLU A 83 13.35 -20.00 -16.93
C GLU A 83 12.16 -19.05 -17.16
N LEU A 84 11.07 -19.20 -16.39
CA LEU A 84 9.79 -18.55 -16.62
C LEU A 84 9.70 -17.18 -15.95
N ALA A 85 10.32 -17.02 -14.78
CA ALA A 85 10.20 -15.77 -14.02
C ALA A 85 11.32 -15.55 -13.01
N ASP A 86 11.52 -14.26 -12.70
CA ASP A 86 12.39 -13.78 -11.63
C ASP A 86 11.55 -13.11 -10.53
N TYR A 87 12.02 -13.17 -9.28
CA TYR A 87 11.42 -12.41 -8.19
C TYR A 87 12.47 -11.79 -7.29
N ASP A 88 12.13 -10.61 -6.73
CA ASP A 88 12.97 -9.84 -5.84
C ASP A 88 12.12 -9.02 -4.88
N LEU A 89 12.07 -9.46 -3.63
CA LEU A 89 11.17 -8.94 -2.60
C LEU A 89 12.01 -8.53 -1.38
N SER A 90 12.00 -7.25 -1.03
CA SER A 90 12.63 -6.72 0.18
C SER A 90 11.56 -6.36 1.21
N TYR A 91 11.78 -6.69 2.47
CA TYR A 91 10.84 -6.45 3.54
C TYR A 91 11.52 -6.26 4.89
N PRO A 92 10.90 -5.50 5.81
CA PRO A 92 11.47 -5.31 7.12
C PRO A 92 11.38 -6.56 7.98
N GLN A 93 12.34 -6.69 8.88
CA GLN A 93 12.27 -7.57 10.05
C GLN A 93 12.66 -6.78 11.29
N VAL A 94 12.26 -7.25 12.46
CA VAL A 94 12.55 -6.61 13.74
C VAL A 94 13.38 -7.52 14.64
N SER A 95 14.11 -6.91 15.56
CA SER A 95 14.78 -7.57 16.67
C SER A 95 14.66 -6.73 17.93
N GLU A 96 14.79 -7.36 19.08
CA GLU A 96 14.65 -6.72 20.40
C GLU A 96 13.21 -6.29 20.73
N SER A 97 12.20 -6.93 20.08
CA SER A 97 10.79 -6.84 20.46
C SER A 97 10.40 -8.07 21.32
N PRO A 98 9.44 -7.94 22.22
CA PRO A 98 8.96 -9.07 23.02
C PRO A 98 8.44 -10.25 22.19
N ALA A 99 7.95 -10.00 20.99
CA ALA A 99 7.32 -11.00 20.11
C ALA A 99 8.02 -11.11 18.73
N ASP A 100 9.34 -10.90 18.64
CA ASP A 100 10.11 -10.89 17.38
C ASP A 100 9.72 -11.98 16.39
N HIS A 101 9.62 -13.23 16.86
CA HIS A 101 9.30 -14.36 15.99
C HIS A 101 7.92 -14.23 15.36
N ALA A 102 6.91 -13.81 16.13
CA ALA A 102 5.54 -13.65 15.63
C ALA A 102 5.43 -12.43 14.70
N VAL A 103 6.08 -11.30 15.04
CA VAL A 103 6.14 -10.11 14.19
C VAL A 103 6.80 -10.42 12.85
N ASN A 104 7.97 -11.05 12.89
CA ASN A 104 8.71 -11.41 11.66
C ASN A 104 7.95 -12.44 10.83
N GLY A 105 7.23 -13.37 11.47
CA GLY A 105 6.34 -14.30 10.78
C GLY A 105 5.19 -13.60 10.06
N ALA A 106 4.59 -12.58 10.67
CA ALA A 106 3.53 -11.78 10.03
C ALA A 106 4.06 -10.98 8.82
N LEU A 107 5.24 -10.37 8.95
CA LEU A 107 5.90 -9.66 7.85
C LEU A 107 6.23 -10.60 6.68
N GLU A 108 6.80 -11.76 6.98
CA GLU A 108 7.13 -12.78 5.98
C GLU A 108 5.87 -13.33 5.29
N ALA A 109 4.76 -13.50 6.02
CA ALA A 109 3.51 -14.00 5.46
C ALA A 109 2.94 -13.11 4.34
N VAL A 110 3.08 -11.78 4.46
CA VAL A 110 2.67 -10.83 3.39
C VAL A 110 3.46 -11.10 2.12
N VAL A 111 4.78 -11.19 2.23
CA VAL A 111 5.69 -11.39 1.10
C VAL A 111 5.53 -12.79 0.50
N ALA A 112 5.39 -13.81 1.36
CA ALA A 112 5.17 -15.20 0.94
C ALA A 112 3.84 -15.36 0.19
N LYS A 113 2.80 -14.62 0.58
CA LYS A 113 1.52 -14.60 -0.14
C LYS A 113 1.68 -14.02 -1.54
N ALA A 114 2.33 -12.85 -1.68
CA ALA A 114 2.58 -12.24 -2.98
C ALA A 114 3.38 -13.19 -3.89
N TYR A 115 4.47 -13.76 -3.37
CA TYR A 115 5.27 -14.75 -4.10
C TYR A 115 4.46 -15.98 -4.51
N SER A 116 3.68 -16.56 -3.61
CA SER A 116 2.91 -17.78 -3.91
C SER A 116 1.85 -17.54 -4.99
N THR A 117 1.18 -16.38 -4.96
CA THR A 117 0.21 -15.98 -5.98
C THR A 117 0.89 -15.80 -7.34
N PHE A 118 2.00 -15.07 -7.38
CA PHE A 118 2.79 -14.89 -8.60
C PHE A 118 3.29 -16.22 -9.15
N ARG A 119 3.87 -17.07 -8.28
CA ARG A 119 4.37 -18.38 -8.69
C ARG A 119 3.27 -19.28 -9.28
N ALA A 120 2.09 -19.27 -8.66
CA ALA A 120 0.96 -20.07 -9.16
C ALA A 120 0.56 -19.59 -10.56
N ALA A 121 0.42 -18.28 -10.77
CA ALA A 121 0.07 -17.73 -12.07
C ALA A 121 1.12 -18.03 -13.16
N VAL A 122 2.42 -17.85 -12.83
CA VAL A 122 3.53 -18.20 -13.76
C VAL A 122 3.48 -19.67 -14.20
N LEU A 123 3.18 -20.59 -13.27
CA LEU A 123 3.11 -22.03 -13.59
C LEU A 123 1.84 -22.41 -14.36
N GLU A 124 0.76 -21.64 -14.26
CA GLU A 124 -0.44 -21.83 -15.08
C GLU A 124 -0.23 -21.34 -16.53
N GLU A 125 0.70 -20.40 -16.74
CA GLU A 125 1.03 -19.81 -18.04
C GLU A 125 2.26 -20.45 -18.72
N GLU A 126 2.69 -21.64 -18.30
CA GLU A 126 3.92 -22.31 -18.76
C GLU A 126 4.06 -22.41 -20.29
N ASP A 127 2.94 -22.29 -21.03
CA ASP A 127 2.89 -22.28 -22.49
C ASP A 127 2.94 -20.88 -23.14
N ALA A 128 3.09 -19.81 -22.36
CA ALA A 128 2.87 -18.42 -22.81
C ALA A 128 4.04 -17.77 -23.58
N GLY A 129 5.01 -18.52 -24.05
CA GLY A 129 6.03 -18.00 -24.99
C GLY A 129 7.34 -17.59 -24.33
N ALA A 130 8.29 -17.11 -25.16
CA ALA A 130 9.64 -16.78 -24.70
C ALA A 130 9.69 -15.41 -23.98
N GLY A 131 10.15 -15.40 -22.77
CA GLY A 131 10.38 -14.24 -21.91
C GLY A 131 10.10 -14.56 -20.44
N ALA A 132 10.74 -13.86 -19.54
CA ALA A 132 10.55 -14.05 -18.12
C ALA A 132 9.61 -12.98 -17.53
N SER A 133 8.60 -13.41 -16.79
CA SER A 133 7.80 -12.51 -15.96
C SER A 133 8.61 -12.07 -14.73
N THR A 134 8.31 -10.92 -14.15
CA THR A 134 9.03 -10.46 -12.95
C THR A 134 8.07 -10.07 -11.83
N LEU A 135 8.44 -10.38 -10.59
CA LEU A 135 7.80 -9.85 -9.40
C LEU A 135 8.83 -9.07 -8.58
N ARG A 136 8.55 -7.80 -8.33
CA ARG A 136 9.34 -6.95 -7.43
C ARG A 136 8.47 -6.48 -6.28
N GLY A 137 9.05 -6.39 -5.09
CA GLY A 137 8.32 -5.93 -3.91
C GLY A 137 9.20 -5.22 -2.91
N THR A 138 8.62 -4.25 -2.24
CA THR A 138 9.31 -3.48 -1.19
C THR A 138 8.37 -3.25 -0.01
N GLY A 139 8.81 -3.63 1.19
CA GLY A 139 8.14 -3.28 2.44
C GLY A 139 8.80 -2.06 3.07
N LYS A 140 8.02 -1.00 3.31
CA LYS A 140 8.46 0.25 3.92
C LYS A 140 7.84 0.42 5.30
N VAL A 141 8.66 0.63 6.34
CA VAL A 141 8.17 0.95 7.67
C VAL A 141 7.80 2.43 7.72
N LEU A 142 6.55 2.73 8.06
CA LEU A 142 6.07 4.10 8.26
C LEU A 142 6.17 4.54 9.72
N LEU A 143 5.98 3.59 10.64
CA LEU A 143 6.08 3.82 12.07
C LEU A 143 6.61 2.57 12.76
N VAL A 144 7.52 2.76 13.70
CA VAL A 144 7.87 1.79 14.72
C VAL A 144 8.07 2.50 16.05
N ASP A 145 7.39 2.04 17.07
CA ASP A 145 7.57 2.49 18.46
C ASP A 145 7.68 1.27 19.39
N ASP A 146 7.46 1.44 20.69
CA ASP A 146 7.49 0.36 21.67
C ASP A 146 6.26 -0.55 21.64
N ARG A 147 5.21 -0.21 20.89
CA ARG A 147 3.91 -0.91 20.84
C ARG A 147 3.52 -1.39 19.46
N LEU A 148 3.81 -0.60 18.43
CA LEU A 148 3.25 -0.74 17.10
C LEU A 148 4.33 -0.73 16.02
N LEU A 149 4.19 -1.64 15.06
CA LEU A 149 4.87 -1.59 13.78
C LEU A 149 3.83 -1.37 12.66
N SER A 150 4.06 -0.38 11.81
CA SER A 150 3.24 -0.08 10.64
C SER A 150 4.07 -0.17 9.38
N VAL A 151 3.68 -1.03 8.44
CA VAL A 151 4.40 -1.29 7.19
C VAL A 151 3.45 -1.17 6.00
N VAL A 152 3.94 -0.55 4.94
CA VAL A 152 3.32 -0.59 3.60
C VAL A 152 4.18 -1.49 2.72
N PHE A 153 3.54 -2.36 1.95
CA PHE A 153 4.17 -3.19 0.93
C PHE A 153 3.64 -2.76 -0.43
N ASP A 154 4.55 -2.50 -1.34
CA ASP A 154 4.25 -2.24 -2.74
C ASP A 154 4.83 -3.37 -3.59
N PHE A 155 4.00 -3.96 -4.45
CA PHE A 155 4.39 -5.03 -5.36
C PHE A 155 4.15 -4.59 -6.81
N THR A 156 5.06 -4.97 -7.69
CA THR A 156 4.95 -4.74 -9.12
C THR A 156 5.19 -6.07 -9.83
N THR A 157 4.23 -6.49 -10.65
CA THR A 157 4.34 -7.67 -11.51
C THR A 157 4.39 -7.23 -12.96
N GLU A 158 5.44 -7.62 -13.66
CA GLU A 158 5.58 -7.47 -15.11
C GLU A 158 5.41 -8.85 -15.74
N TRP A 159 4.31 -9.04 -16.45
CA TRP A 159 4.04 -10.27 -17.19
C TRP A 159 4.72 -10.20 -18.55
N ASN A 160 5.29 -11.32 -18.97
CA ASN A 160 6.00 -11.47 -20.24
C ASN A 160 5.20 -10.98 -21.47
N ASP A 161 3.88 -11.21 -21.47
CA ASP A 161 2.98 -10.89 -22.57
C ASP A 161 2.13 -9.62 -22.36
N ALA A 162 2.28 -8.94 -21.21
CA ALA A 162 1.51 -7.75 -20.88
C ALA A 162 2.25 -6.46 -21.26
N ALA A 163 1.52 -5.50 -21.79
CA ALA A 163 2.06 -4.19 -22.16
C ALA A 163 2.29 -3.27 -20.95
N THR A 164 1.66 -3.57 -19.80
CA THR A 164 1.70 -2.73 -18.59
C THR A 164 1.91 -3.58 -17.36
N ALA A 165 2.73 -3.08 -16.43
CA ALA A 165 2.91 -3.69 -15.14
C ALA A 165 1.63 -3.62 -14.29
N GLN A 166 1.39 -4.65 -13.48
CA GLN A 166 0.37 -4.66 -12.44
C GLN A 166 1.00 -4.18 -11.14
N GLN A 167 0.29 -3.30 -10.44
CA GLN A 167 0.72 -2.78 -9.14
C GLN A 167 -0.30 -3.15 -8.07
N GLU A 168 0.19 -3.69 -6.98
CA GLU A 168 -0.60 -4.04 -5.80
C GLU A 168 0.02 -3.41 -4.57
N THR A 169 -0.82 -3.02 -3.61
CA THR A 169 -0.37 -2.52 -2.32
C THR A 169 -0.94 -3.37 -1.20
N SER A 170 -0.24 -3.42 -0.08
CA SER A 170 -0.74 -4.04 1.15
C SER A 170 -0.23 -3.26 2.35
N THR A 171 -0.95 -3.33 3.46
CA THR A 171 -0.51 -2.73 4.72
C THR A 171 -0.55 -3.76 5.82
N LEU A 172 0.36 -3.63 6.77
CA LEU A 172 0.40 -4.47 7.96
C LEU A 172 0.61 -3.60 9.18
N LEU A 173 -0.30 -3.71 10.15
CA LEU A 173 -0.18 -3.15 11.48
C LEU A 173 -0.01 -4.29 12.46
N VAL A 174 1.04 -4.26 13.28
CA VAL A 174 1.36 -5.34 14.22
C VAL A 174 1.56 -4.77 15.62
N ASP A 175 0.91 -5.37 16.60
CA ASP A 175 1.20 -5.18 18.02
C ASP A 175 2.53 -5.89 18.37
N LEU A 176 3.53 -5.10 18.75
CA LEU A 176 4.88 -5.58 19.01
C LEU A 176 5.02 -6.41 20.28
N SER A 177 4.04 -6.33 21.18
CA SER A 177 4.02 -7.13 22.42
C SER A 177 3.52 -8.55 22.21
N THR A 178 2.64 -8.74 21.22
CA THR A 178 1.95 -10.01 20.96
C THR A 178 2.28 -10.59 19.59
N GLY A 179 2.77 -9.80 18.65
CA GLY A 179 2.96 -10.17 17.26
C GLY A 179 1.66 -10.33 16.47
N ARG A 180 0.52 -9.88 17.02
CA ARG A 180 -0.78 -10.00 16.35
C ARG A 180 -1.00 -8.83 15.39
N GLU A 181 -1.57 -9.14 14.24
CA GLU A 181 -2.08 -8.13 13.33
C GLU A 181 -3.23 -7.35 13.97
N ILE A 182 -3.22 -6.04 13.79
CA ILE A 182 -4.25 -5.11 14.23
C ILE A 182 -5.15 -4.82 13.01
N ALA A 183 -6.43 -5.14 13.12
CA ALA A 183 -7.38 -4.83 12.05
C ALA A 183 -7.67 -3.33 11.97
N VAL A 184 -7.91 -2.82 10.76
CA VAL A 184 -8.22 -1.39 10.55
C VAL A 184 -9.39 -0.92 11.41
N ALA A 185 -10.43 -1.76 11.56
CA ALA A 185 -11.60 -1.43 12.38
C ALA A 185 -11.27 -1.22 13.86
N ASP A 186 -10.23 -1.91 14.39
CA ASP A 186 -9.82 -1.82 15.80
C ASP A 186 -9.13 -0.49 16.14
N LEU A 187 -8.83 0.34 15.13
CA LEU A 187 -8.23 1.66 15.30
C LEU A 187 -9.25 2.71 15.69
N PHE A 188 -10.52 2.48 15.40
CA PHE A 188 -11.57 3.49 15.43
C PHE A 188 -12.66 3.14 16.46
N VAL A 189 -13.38 4.18 16.91
CA VAL A 189 -14.53 3.98 17.80
C VAL A 189 -15.53 3.03 17.15
N ALA A 190 -15.86 1.94 17.84
CA ALA A 190 -16.84 0.97 17.39
C ALA A 190 -18.19 1.67 17.13
N ASP A 191 -18.87 1.29 16.04
CA ASP A 191 -20.12 1.91 15.58
C ASP A 191 -20.01 3.43 15.28
N GLY A 192 -18.79 3.99 15.28
CA GLY A 192 -18.53 5.37 14.90
C GLY A 192 -18.60 5.58 13.37
N PRO A 193 -18.75 6.83 12.90
CA PRO A 193 -18.87 7.15 11.47
C PRO A 193 -17.51 7.19 10.75
N TRP A 194 -16.56 6.34 11.15
CA TRP A 194 -15.18 6.41 10.66
C TRP A 194 -15.08 6.11 9.15
N LEU A 195 -15.88 5.15 8.63
CA LEU A 195 -15.89 4.83 7.20
C LEU A 195 -16.37 6.02 6.35
N ASP A 196 -17.49 6.65 6.73
CA ASP A 196 -18.02 7.82 6.02
C ASP A 196 -17.01 8.99 6.04
N LYS A 197 -16.34 9.18 7.17
CA LYS A 197 -15.35 10.25 7.32
C LYS A 197 -14.10 9.98 6.52
N LEU A 198 -13.56 8.75 6.54
CA LEU A 198 -12.43 8.35 5.69
C LEU A 198 -12.78 8.47 4.21
N ALA A 199 -13.95 7.99 3.80
CA ALA A 199 -14.43 8.08 2.42
C ALA A 199 -14.52 9.55 1.94
N THR A 200 -15.07 10.43 2.79
CA THR A 200 -15.18 11.86 2.47
C THR A 200 -13.81 12.51 2.35
N ALA A 201 -12.91 12.25 3.31
CA ALA A 201 -11.56 12.81 3.31
C ALA A 201 -10.70 12.29 2.16
N ALA A 202 -10.80 10.97 1.87
CA ALA A 202 -10.09 10.34 0.76
C ALA A 202 -10.54 10.93 -0.58
N ARG A 203 -11.86 11.05 -0.78
CA ARG A 203 -12.42 11.66 -2.00
C ARG A 203 -11.90 13.05 -2.21
N ALA A 204 -12.01 13.95 -1.23
CA ALA A 204 -11.56 15.33 -1.34
C ALA A 204 -10.06 15.44 -1.68
N ASN A 205 -9.26 14.56 -1.08
CA ASN A 205 -7.82 14.53 -1.31
C ASN A 205 -7.47 14.03 -2.72
N LEU A 206 -8.10 12.95 -3.16
CA LEU A 206 -7.88 12.36 -4.49
C LEU A 206 -8.45 13.25 -5.61
N GLU A 207 -9.57 13.96 -5.39
CA GLU A 207 -10.08 14.97 -6.31
C GLU A 207 -9.05 16.09 -6.55
N ALA A 208 -8.37 16.51 -5.49
CA ALA A 208 -7.31 17.51 -5.60
C ALA A 208 -6.05 16.99 -6.31
N GLN A 209 -5.74 15.69 -6.16
CA GLN A 209 -4.56 15.08 -6.78
C GLN A 209 -4.79 14.69 -8.25
N LEU A 210 -5.92 14.08 -8.57
CA LEU A 210 -6.18 13.39 -9.83
C LEU A 210 -7.27 14.06 -10.68
N GLY A 211 -8.05 14.98 -10.10
CA GLY A 211 -9.23 15.56 -10.71
C GLY A 211 -10.49 14.73 -10.49
N ALA A 212 -11.61 15.40 -10.24
CA ALA A 212 -12.90 14.77 -9.88
C ALA A 212 -13.41 13.80 -10.97
N ASP A 213 -13.25 14.16 -12.23
CA ASP A 213 -13.74 13.38 -13.39
C ASP A 213 -12.95 12.07 -13.61
N THR A 214 -11.81 11.92 -12.93
CA THR A 214 -10.94 10.74 -13.06
C THR A 214 -11.31 9.65 -12.03
N LEU A 215 -12.03 10.01 -10.96
CA LEU A 215 -12.25 9.11 -9.83
C LEU A 215 -13.39 8.11 -10.07
N PHE A 216 -13.13 6.87 -9.64
CA PHE A 216 -14.12 5.81 -9.56
C PHE A 216 -14.79 5.85 -8.18
N THR A 217 -16.08 6.18 -8.16
CA THR A 217 -16.85 6.42 -6.91
C THR A 217 -17.05 5.17 -6.08
N GLU A 218 -17.12 4.01 -6.72
CA GLU A 218 -17.34 2.71 -6.08
C GLU A 218 -16.18 2.35 -5.15
N GLY A 219 -14.94 2.60 -5.56
CA GLY A 219 -13.73 2.34 -4.75
C GLY A 219 -13.58 3.29 -3.56
N LEU A 220 -14.40 4.35 -3.49
CA LEU A 220 -14.45 5.34 -2.41
C LEU A 220 -15.77 5.27 -1.60
N ALA A 221 -16.60 4.26 -1.84
CA ALA A 221 -17.79 4.04 -1.01
C ALA A 221 -17.37 3.72 0.44
N ALA A 222 -18.21 4.11 1.40
CA ALA A 222 -17.97 3.88 2.83
C ALA A 222 -18.17 2.40 3.21
N ASP A 223 -17.31 1.55 2.66
CA ASP A 223 -17.23 0.11 2.88
C ASP A 223 -15.83 -0.25 3.41
N ALA A 224 -15.77 -1.11 4.43
CA ALA A 224 -14.50 -1.49 5.06
C ALA A 224 -13.51 -2.13 4.07
N SER A 225 -14.01 -2.84 3.06
CA SER A 225 -13.18 -3.44 2.01
C SER A 225 -12.42 -2.42 1.17
N ASN A 226 -12.99 -1.22 0.99
CA ASN A 226 -12.35 -0.12 0.26
C ASN A 226 -11.20 0.54 1.05
N PHE A 227 -11.22 0.42 2.37
CA PHE A 227 -10.22 1.02 3.28
C PHE A 227 -9.36 -0.03 4.00
N ARG A 228 -9.26 -1.24 3.42
CA ARG A 228 -8.48 -2.34 4.00
C ARG A 228 -6.98 -2.05 4.09
N HIS A 229 -6.45 -1.20 3.20
CA HIS A 229 -5.06 -0.81 3.17
C HIS A 229 -4.88 0.54 3.86
N LEU A 230 -4.84 0.51 5.18
CA LEU A 230 -4.53 1.65 6.02
C LEU A 230 -3.25 1.38 6.79
N ALA A 231 -2.31 2.30 6.74
CA ALA A 231 -1.11 2.32 7.54
C ALA A 231 -1.11 3.50 8.51
N VAL A 232 -0.34 3.40 9.57
CA VAL A 232 -0.17 4.46 10.57
C VAL A 232 1.21 5.07 10.41
N ALA A 233 1.27 6.39 10.41
CA ALA A 233 2.49 7.18 10.40
C ALA A 233 2.56 8.08 11.64
N ALA A 234 3.72 8.67 11.91
CA ALA A 234 3.87 9.58 13.04
C ALA A 234 2.94 10.81 12.97
N THR A 235 2.56 11.22 11.76
CA THR A 235 1.77 12.41 11.48
C THR A 235 0.27 12.15 11.32
N GLY A 236 -0.15 10.87 11.23
CA GLY A 236 -1.53 10.51 10.96
C GLY A 236 -1.67 9.11 10.41
N VAL A 237 -2.67 8.89 9.56
CA VAL A 237 -2.89 7.63 8.86
C VAL A 237 -2.71 7.81 7.35
N VAL A 238 -2.27 6.75 6.70
CA VAL A 238 -2.06 6.69 5.26
C VAL A 238 -3.03 5.66 4.69
N LEU A 239 -3.92 6.08 3.81
CA LEU A 239 -4.78 5.19 3.03
C LEU A 239 -4.07 4.84 1.74
N ARG A 240 -4.08 3.56 1.38
CA ARG A 240 -3.56 3.05 0.12
C ARG A 240 -4.69 2.43 -0.69
N PHE A 241 -4.65 2.61 -1.99
CA PHE A 241 -5.65 2.06 -2.91
C PHE A 241 -4.96 1.22 -3.97
N ASP A 242 -5.55 0.08 -4.30
CA ASP A 242 -5.03 -0.76 -5.37
C ASP A 242 -5.15 -0.07 -6.73
N GLN A 243 -4.33 -0.50 -7.66
CA GLN A 243 -4.44 -0.07 -9.05
C GLN A 243 -5.85 -0.38 -9.58
N TYR A 244 -6.47 0.57 -10.26
CA TYR A 244 -7.86 0.54 -10.75
C TYR A 244 -8.94 0.61 -9.66
N GLN A 245 -8.63 0.69 -8.38
CA GLN A 245 -9.66 0.77 -7.34
C GLN A 245 -10.39 2.12 -7.37
N VAL A 246 -9.66 3.22 -7.43
CA VAL A 246 -10.20 4.58 -7.30
C VAL A 246 -9.95 5.47 -8.52
N ALA A 247 -9.14 5.01 -9.48
CA ALA A 247 -8.78 5.76 -10.68
C ALA A 247 -8.29 4.80 -11.78
N PRO A 248 -8.15 5.24 -13.06
CA PRO A 248 -7.55 4.45 -14.13
C PRO A 248 -6.14 3.97 -13.76
N GLY A 249 -5.72 2.81 -14.32
CA GLY A 249 -4.46 2.15 -13.99
C GLY A 249 -3.20 3.00 -14.18
N VAL A 250 -3.25 4.03 -15.00
CA VAL A 250 -2.17 5.00 -15.17
C VAL A 250 -1.87 5.79 -13.87
N ALA A 251 -2.82 5.86 -12.94
CA ALA A 251 -2.63 6.48 -11.63
C ALA A 251 -1.84 5.57 -10.66
N GLY A 252 -1.55 4.33 -11.05
CA GLY A 252 -0.84 3.36 -10.21
C GLY A 252 -1.65 2.94 -8.97
N THR A 253 -0.99 2.97 -7.81
CA THR A 253 -1.58 2.72 -6.49
C THR A 253 -1.72 4.04 -5.72
N PRO A 254 -2.81 4.80 -5.89
CA PRO A 254 -2.98 6.11 -5.25
C PRO A 254 -2.96 5.99 -3.72
N TRP A 255 -2.55 7.08 -3.05
CA TRP A 255 -2.56 7.14 -1.59
C TRP A 255 -3.05 8.49 -1.09
N VAL A 256 -3.49 8.51 0.16
CA VAL A 256 -3.97 9.71 0.85
C VAL A 256 -3.37 9.76 2.25
N ASP A 257 -2.66 10.84 2.55
CA ASP A 257 -2.18 11.14 3.88
C ASP A 257 -3.23 11.95 4.64
N LEU A 258 -3.71 11.41 5.75
CA LEU A 258 -4.68 12.05 6.64
C LEU A 258 -3.99 12.40 7.96
N PRO A 259 -3.73 13.68 8.23
CA PRO A 259 -3.08 14.11 9.47
C PRO A 259 -3.97 13.81 10.68
N TRP A 260 -3.37 13.68 11.87
CA TRP A 260 -4.10 13.44 13.12
C TRP A 260 -5.25 14.44 13.34
N SER A 261 -5.08 15.70 12.96
CA SER A 261 -6.14 16.71 13.05
C SER A 261 -7.43 16.35 12.29
N SER A 262 -7.32 15.50 11.26
CA SER A 262 -8.48 15.07 10.47
C SER A 262 -9.15 13.82 11.02
N VAL A 263 -8.43 12.96 11.76
CA VAL A 263 -8.90 11.63 12.16
C VAL A 263 -8.93 11.41 13.68
N ALA A 264 -8.32 12.31 14.50
CA ALA A 264 -8.21 12.13 15.95
C ALA A 264 -9.57 11.85 16.63
N GLY A 265 -10.62 12.52 16.20
CA GLY A 265 -11.96 12.31 16.75
C GLY A 265 -12.63 10.98 16.34
N LEU A 266 -11.99 10.18 15.48
CA LEU A 266 -12.47 8.88 15.03
C LEU A 266 -11.76 7.75 15.75
N VAL A 267 -10.53 8.01 16.24
CA VAL A 267 -9.68 7.01 16.90
C VAL A 267 -10.31 6.58 18.22
N ASP A 268 -10.32 5.27 18.47
CA ASP A 268 -10.72 4.75 19.77
C ASP A 268 -9.72 5.22 20.85
N PRO A 269 -10.14 5.97 21.86
CA PRO A 269 -9.25 6.45 22.92
C PRO A 269 -8.63 5.32 23.77
N SER A 270 -9.18 4.10 23.67
CA SER A 270 -8.62 2.88 24.30
C SER A 270 -7.93 1.98 23.29
N GLY A 271 -7.94 2.35 22.04
CA GLY A 271 -7.43 1.56 20.91
C GLY A 271 -5.90 1.56 20.81
N PRO A 272 -5.37 0.74 19.91
CA PRO A 272 -3.92 0.49 19.79
C PRO A 272 -3.11 1.73 19.39
N ILE A 273 -3.73 2.72 18.73
CA ILE A 273 -3.06 3.93 18.25
C ILE A 273 -3.41 5.19 19.07
N ALA A 274 -4.16 5.06 20.16
CA ALA A 274 -4.59 6.21 20.98
C ALA A 274 -3.42 7.04 21.50
N HIS A 275 -2.28 6.42 21.79
CA HIS A 275 -1.06 7.08 22.29
C HIS A 275 -0.32 7.92 21.24
N LEU A 276 -0.70 7.80 19.97
CA LEU A 276 -0.11 8.56 18.86
C LEU A 276 -0.87 9.87 18.57
N VAL A 277 -2.12 9.93 18.99
CA VAL A 277 -2.98 11.10 18.77
C VAL A 277 -2.56 12.21 19.72
N PRO A 278 -2.25 13.44 19.23
CA PRO A 278 -1.82 14.57 20.03
C PRO A 278 -2.87 15.07 21.04
#